data_00b31f09db81c04637410ed731f25380
#
_entry.id   00b31f09db81c04637410ed731f25380
#
_cell.length_a   1.000
_cell.length_b   1.000
_cell.length_c   1.000
_cell.angle_alpha   90.00
_cell.angle_beta   90.00
_cell.angle_gamma   90.00
#
_symmetry.space_group_name_H-M   'P 1'
#
loop_
_entity.id
_entity.type
_entity.pdbx_description
1 polymer ?
#
loop_
_entity_poly.entity_id
_entity_poly.type
_entity_poly.pdbx_seq_one_letter_code
_entity_poly.pdbx_strand_id
1 'polypeptide(L)'
;MTLELFNQEFEGIVGQLKSYLLRITASIADAEDIVQDTYIKAQEKLSTFREESSLKTWLFTIASNLAKDNLRVQKRWVENVTDITKAAALSNKKFFEEAMHIRTTSPQGQFEIKEHIAFCFTCISKSLPLEQQLCIFLKEVYEFKVSEITTILNTTEAMVKYYLHTGRTKMINVFEGRCALINKEGVCHQCSELNGIFNPKQKAQEEVMKIEMAQEAEKGDKEHLFDLRMAILREIDPFKSKASELQLHHLEHNRQLMDNYLEKTSI
;
A
#
# COMPACT_ATOMS: atom_id res chain seq x y z
N MET A 1 26.31 -17.46 8.46
CA MET A 1 26.33 -16.00 8.18
C MET A 1 26.95 -15.28 9.36
N THR A 2 27.89 -14.34 9.14
CA THR A 2 28.42 -13.47 10.20
C THR A 2 27.50 -12.31 10.48
N LEU A 3 27.62 -11.68 11.66
CA LEU A 3 26.79 -10.51 12.01
C LEU A 3 27.07 -9.31 11.08
N GLU A 4 28.34 -9.12 10.68
CA GLU A 4 28.71 -8.03 9.76
C GLU A 4 28.05 -8.20 8.39
N LEU A 5 28.09 -9.40 7.82
CA LEU A 5 27.46 -9.72 6.55
C LEU A 5 25.93 -9.57 6.65
N PHE A 6 25.33 -10.05 7.75
CA PHE A 6 23.91 -9.87 8.02
C PHE A 6 23.52 -8.39 8.02
N ASN A 7 24.26 -7.53 8.72
CA ASN A 7 23.97 -6.10 8.80
C ASN A 7 24.05 -5.45 7.42
N GLN A 8 25.08 -5.76 6.64
CA GLN A 8 25.25 -5.23 5.29
C GLN A 8 24.08 -5.63 4.36
N GLU A 9 23.68 -6.91 4.40
CA GLU A 9 22.56 -7.37 3.58
C GLU A 9 21.21 -6.83 4.08
N PHE A 10 21.03 -6.70 5.40
CA PHE A 10 19.83 -6.10 5.98
C PHE A 10 19.63 -4.66 5.52
N GLU A 11 20.69 -3.84 5.47
CA GLU A 11 20.64 -2.47 4.94
C GLU A 11 20.11 -2.42 3.50
N GLY A 12 20.45 -3.41 2.68
CA GLY A 12 19.93 -3.54 1.31
C GLY A 12 18.45 -3.90 1.23
N ILE A 13 17.91 -4.53 2.26
CA ILE A 13 16.54 -5.07 2.30
C ILE A 13 15.57 -4.16 3.09
N VAL A 14 16.06 -3.43 4.09
CA VAL A 14 15.25 -2.69 5.07
C VAL A 14 14.28 -1.71 4.42
N GLY A 15 14.66 -1.04 3.34
CA GLY A 15 13.78 -0.11 2.61
C GLY A 15 12.55 -0.81 2.03
N GLN A 16 12.74 -1.98 1.43
CA GLN A 16 11.62 -2.80 0.90
C GLN A 16 10.75 -3.33 2.03
N LEU A 17 11.37 -3.76 3.13
CA LEU A 17 10.66 -4.27 4.30
C LEU A 17 9.79 -3.18 4.94
N LYS A 18 10.34 -1.98 5.13
CA LYS A 18 9.62 -0.81 5.66
C LYS A 18 8.45 -0.43 4.76
N SER A 19 8.68 -0.34 3.45
CA SER A 19 7.63 -0.06 2.46
C SER A 19 6.51 -1.12 2.48
N TYR A 20 6.88 -2.41 2.57
CA TYR A 20 5.93 -3.51 2.70
C TYR A 20 5.06 -3.36 3.95
N LEU A 21 5.69 -3.16 5.10
CA LEU A 21 5.00 -3.04 6.38
C LEU A 21 4.07 -1.83 6.42
N LEU A 22 4.48 -0.68 5.88
CA LEU A 22 3.60 0.48 5.76
C LEU A 22 2.35 0.18 4.92
N ARG A 23 2.50 -0.53 3.80
CA ARG A 23 1.36 -0.91 2.95
C ARG A 23 0.40 -1.88 3.65
N ILE A 24 0.92 -2.71 4.54
CA ILE A 24 0.10 -3.68 5.30
C ILE A 24 -0.57 -3.02 6.50
N THR A 25 0.16 -2.23 7.28
CA THR A 25 -0.33 -1.61 8.52
C THR A 25 -1.13 -0.33 8.27
N ALA A 26 -0.78 0.43 7.24
CA ALA A 26 -1.20 1.82 7.00
C ALA A 26 -0.78 2.77 8.15
N SER A 27 0.27 2.42 8.90
CA SER A 27 0.82 3.16 10.03
C SER A 27 2.34 3.24 9.91
N ILE A 28 2.88 4.47 9.97
CA ILE A 28 4.33 4.68 9.93
C ILE A 28 4.95 4.08 11.21
N ALA A 29 4.38 4.39 12.36
CA ALA A 29 4.88 3.92 13.65
C ALA A 29 4.90 2.39 13.71
N ASP A 30 3.78 1.72 13.38
CA ASP A 30 3.73 0.26 13.39
C ASP A 30 4.75 -0.35 12.40
N ALA A 31 4.92 0.28 11.22
CA ALA A 31 5.88 -0.21 10.23
C ALA A 31 7.32 -0.11 10.73
N GLU A 32 7.68 0.99 11.40
CA GLU A 32 9.00 1.22 11.99
C GLU A 32 9.27 0.28 13.16
N ASP A 33 8.32 0.13 14.06
CA ASP A 33 8.41 -0.77 15.21
C ASP A 33 8.58 -2.23 14.76
N ILE A 34 7.79 -2.67 13.77
CA ILE A 34 7.91 -4.04 13.24
C ILE A 34 9.24 -4.24 12.51
N VAL A 35 9.78 -3.23 11.81
CA VAL A 35 11.12 -3.32 11.21
C VAL A 35 12.18 -3.51 12.29
N GLN A 36 12.13 -2.73 13.36
CA GLN A 36 13.06 -2.84 14.48
C GLN A 36 12.97 -4.20 15.15
N ASP A 37 11.77 -4.67 15.46
CA ASP A 37 11.53 -5.99 16.03
C ASP A 37 11.99 -7.12 15.10
N THR A 38 11.82 -6.94 13.77
CA THR A 38 12.32 -7.89 12.77
C THR A 38 13.83 -7.99 12.83
N TYR A 39 14.53 -6.86 12.91
CA TYR A 39 15.99 -6.84 13.03
C TYR A 39 16.46 -7.55 14.30
N ILE A 40 15.87 -7.23 15.46
CA ILE A 40 16.22 -7.83 16.75
C ILE A 40 16.00 -9.36 16.71
N LYS A 41 14.81 -9.80 16.27
CA LYS A 41 14.49 -11.24 16.18
C LYS A 41 15.35 -11.98 15.15
N ALA A 42 15.71 -11.33 14.05
CA ALA A 42 16.61 -11.89 13.08
C ALA A 42 18.03 -12.06 13.65
N GLN A 43 18.51 -11.06 14.39
CA GLN A 43 19.81 -11.12 15.08
C GLN A 43 19.86 -12.27 16.10
N GLU A 44 18.85 -12.40 16.96
CA GLU A 44 18.73 -13.47 17.94
C GLU A 44 18.73 -14.87 17.30
N LYS A 45 18.12 -14.99 16.12
CA LYS A 45 17.97 -16.25 15.40
C LYS A 45 19.00 -16.47 14.30
N LEU A 46 19.99 -15.59 14.17
CA LEU A 46 20.96 -15.63 13.07
C LEU A 46 21.73 -16.96 13.02
N SER A 47 22.08 -17.53 14.18
CA SER A 47 22.73 -18.84 14.27
C SER A 47 21.88 -20.00 13.77
N THR A 48 20.56 -19.82 13.67
CA THR A 48 19.61 -20.84 13.19
C THR A 48 19.26 -20.68 11.72
N PHE A 49 19.72 -19.61 11.08
CA PHE A 49 19.50 -19.37 9.66
C PHE A 49 20.32 -20.37 8.82
N ARG A 50 19.63 -21.31 8.18
CA ARG A 50 20.25 -22.44 7.45
C ARG A 50 20.46 -22.20 5.96
N GLU A 51 20.17 -20.99 5.45
CA GLU A 51 20.26 -20.66 4.03
C GLU A 51 19.39 -21.54 3.10
N GLU A 52 18.36 -22.17 3.66
CA GLU A 52 17.35 -22.93 2.90
C GLU A 52 16.42 -22.01 2.08
N SER A 53 16.44 -20.73 2.39
CA SER A 53 15.78 -19.65 1.65
C SER A 53 16.70 -18.43 1.58
N SER A 54 16.39 -17.45 0.70
CA SER A 54 17.11 -16.18 0.70
C SER A 54 16.94 -15.44 2.04
N LEU A 55 17.94 -14.63 2.42
CA LEU A 55 17.82 -13.75 3.59
C LEU A 55 16.59 -12.86 3.50
N LYS A 56 16.29 -12.34 2.30
CA LYS A 56 15.09 -11.56 2.03
C LYS A 56 13.82 -12.33 2.41
N THR A 57 13.67 -13.57 1.94
CA THR A 57 12.52 -14.43 2.26
C THR A 57 12.39 -14.66 3.76
N TRP A 58 13.50 -14.93 4.43
CA TRP A 58 13.54 -15.17 5.88
C TRP A 58 13.14 -13.92 6.69
N LEU A 59 13.66 -12.74 6.32
CA LEU A 59 13.29 -11.47 6.96
C LEU A 59 11.82 -11.14 6.74
N PHE A 60 11.31 -11.33 5.53
CA PHE A 60 9.88 -11.13 5.25
C PHE A 60 8.99 -12.14 5.99
N THR A 61 9.49 -13.34 6.31
CA THR A 61 8.78 -14.32 7.16
C THR A 61 8.64 -13.77 8.59
N ILE A 62 9.73 -13.27 9.17
CA ILE A 62 9.71 -12.69 10.53
C ILE A 62 8.78 -11.48 10.57
N ALA A 63 8.94 -10.56 9.63
CA ALA A 63 8.15 -9.33 9.53
C ALA A 63 6.66 -9.60 9.32
N SER A 64 6.31 -10.54 8.44
CA SER A 64 4.92 -10.89 8.17
C SER A 64 4.24 -11.53 9.39
N ASN A 65 4.96 -12.32 10.17
CA ASN A 65 4.43 -12.89 11.42
C ASN A 65 4.19 -11.79 12.46
N LEU A 66 5.14 -10.87 12.64
CA LEU A 66 4.97 -9.71 13.52
C LEU A 66 3.81 -8.81 13.09
N ALA A 67 3.70 -8.55 11.77
CA ALA A 67 2.58 -7.78 11.23
C ALA A 67 1.23 -8.49 11.45
N LYS A 68 1.16 -9.81 11.29
CA LYS A 68 -0.05 -10.60 11.58
C LYS A 68 -0.45 -10.47 13.05
N ASP A 69 0.51 -10.57 13.97
CA ASP A 69 0.24 -10.46 15.40
C ASP A 69 -0.25 -9.06 15.77
N ASN A 70 0.38 -8.00 15.24
CA ASN A 70 -0.06 -6.61 15.42
C ASN A 70 -1.48 -6.39 14.85
N LEU A 71 -1.77 -6.90 13.65
CA LEU A 71 -3.02 -6.66 12.94
C LEU A 71 -4.17 -7.61 13.35
N ARG A 72 -3.89 -8.66 14.12
CA ARG A 72 -4.89 -9.66 14.52
C ARG A 72 -6.03 -9.07 15.35
N VAL A 73 -5.74 -8.06 16.13
CA VAL A 73 -6.72 -7.34 16.97
C VAL A 73 -7.37 -6.16 16.25
N GLN A 74 -6.83 -5.76 15.11
CA GLN A 74 -7.37 -4.65 14.33
C GLN A 74 -8.47 -5.12 13.38
N LYS A 75 -9.57 -4.36 13.31
CA LYS A 75 -10.61 -4.62 12.32
C LYS A 75 -10.13 -4.24 10.92
N ARG A 76 -10.61 -4.99 9.93
CA ARG A 76 -10.38 -4.63 8.52
C ARG A 76 -11.17 -3.38 8.17
N TRP A 77 -10.59 -2.52 7.33
CA TRP A 77 -11.27 -1.32 6.87
C TRP A 77 -12.48 -1.67 6.00
N VAL A 78 -13.42 -0.75 5.92
CA VAL A 78 -14.60 -0.92 5.08
C VAL A 78 -14.27 -0.71 3.60
N GLU A 79 -15.04 -1.32 2.70
CA GLU A 79 -14.78 -1.24 1.25
C GLU A 79 -14.91 0.18 0.69
N ASN A 80 -15.80 1.00 1.29
CA ASN A 80 -16.01 2.39 0.92
C ASN A 80 -15.14 3.38 1.70
N VAL A 81 -13.98 2.92 2.21
CA VAL A 81 -13.02 3.76 2.98
C VAL A 81 -12.69 5.07 2.27
N THR A 82 -12.50 5.03 0.95
CA THR A 82 -12.16 6.23 0.16
C THR A 82 -13.26 7.28 0.16
N ASP A 83 -14.53 6.88 0.20
CA ASP A 83 -15.67 7.81 0.24
C ASP A 83 -15.79 8.46 1.61
N ILE A 84 -15.65 7.65 2.67
CA ILE A 84 -15.71 8.12 4.05
C ILE A 84 -14.57 9.09 4.33
N THR A 85 -13.35 8.74 3.95
CA THR A 85 -12.17 9.58 4.20
C THR A 85 -12.20 10.86 3.38
N LYS A 86 -12.70 10.82 2.14
CA LYS A 86 -12.89 12.00 1.31
C LYS A 86 -13.91 12.97 1.95
N ALA A 87 -15.07 12.45 2.36
CA ALA A 87 -16.10 13.28 3.01
C ALA A 87 -15.58 13.92 4.30
N ALA A 88 -14.84 13.17 5.11
CA ALA A 88 -14.22 13.67 6.33
C ALA A 88 -13.14 14.72 6.05
N ALA A 89 -12.28 14.51 5.07
CA ALA A 89 -11.22 15.46 4.69
C ALA A 89 -11.82 16.79 4.22
N LEU A 90 -12.87 16.76 3.39
CA LEU A 90 -13.56 17.96 2.91
C LEU A 90 -14.26 18.76 4.03
N SER A 91 -14.70 18.11 5.09
CA SER A 91 -15.33 18.74 6.25
C SER A 91 -14.35 19.20 7.33
N ASN A 92 -13.10 18.76 7.27
CA ASN A 92 -12.07 19.05 8.27
C ASN A 92 -11.12 20.16 7.81
N LYS A 93 -11.49 21.42 8.19
CA LYS A 93 -10.71 22.61 7.82
C LYS A 93 -9.24 22.52 8.24
N LYS A 94 -8.96 22.03 9.45
CA LYS A 94 -7.59 21.89 9.97
C LYS A 94 -6.77 20.93 9.11
N PHE A 95 -7.31 19.76 8.82
CA PHE A 95 -6.65 18.79 7.95
C PHE A 95 -6.35 19.37 6.56
N PHE A 96 -7.31 20.12 6.00
CA PHE A 96 -7.15 20.76 4.70
C PHE A 96 -6.04 21.83 4.73
N GLU A 97 -5.99 22.65 5.78
CA GLU A 97 -4.94 23.67 5.98
C GLU A 97 -3.54 23.02 6.14
N GLU A 98 -3.44 21.94 6.91
CA GLU A 98 -2.20 21.18 7.07
C GLU A 98 -1.74 20.54 5.73
N ALA A 99 -2.63 19.89 5.00
CA ALA A 99 -2.33 19.33 3.69
C ALA A 99 -1.88 20.39 2.68
N MET A 100 -2.52 21.58 2.70
CA MET A 100 -2.11 22.72 1.87
C MET A 100 -0.76 23.28 2.29
N HIS A 101 -0.46 23.32 3.58
CA HIS A 101 0.84 23.75 4.10
C HIS A 101 1.95 22.82 3.62
N ILE A 102 1.83 21.50 3.84
CA ILE A 102 2.78 20.50 3.37
C ILE A 102 3.05 20.67 1.87
N ARG A 103 1.99 20.85 1.09
CA ARG A 103 2.09 21.03 -0.35
C ARG A 103 2.83 22.29 -0.78
N THR A 104 2.60 23.41 -0.09
CA THR A 104 3.21 24.71 -0.45
C THR A 104 4.64 24.83 0.03
N THR A 105 5.00 24.13 1.10
CA THR A 105 6.35 24.15 1.69
C THR A 105 7.25 23.05 1.13
N SER A 106 6.69 21.96 0.61
CA SER A 106 7.46 20.91 -0.05
C SER A 106 8.06 21.46 -1.36
N PRO A 107 9.39 21.42 -1.55
CA PRO A 107 10.03 21.88 -2.79
C PRO A 107 9.53 21.18 -4.05
N GLN A 108 8.88 20.04 -3.87
CA GLN A 108 8.43 19.15 -4.93
C GLN A 108 6.91 19.03 -5.04
N GLY A 109 6.14 19.86 -4.35
CA GLY A 109 4.67 19.91 -4.16
C GLY A 109 3.73 19.46 -5.29
N GLN A 110 4.17 18.47 -6.04
CA GLN A 110 3.45 17.90 -7.17
C GLN A 110 2.86 16.56 -6.74
N PHE A 111 1.56 16.57 -6.57
CA PHE A 111 0.78 15.35 -6.43
C PHE A 111 0.81 14.58 -7.75
N GLU A 112 1.61 13.53 -7.83
CA GLU A 112 1.65 12.69 -9.02
C GLU A 112 0.54 11.64 -8.97
N ILE A 113 -0.16 11.45 -10.09
CA ILE A 113 -1.25 10.46 -10.20
C ILE A 113 -0.77 9.05 -9.83
N LYS A 114 0.47 8.69 -10.18
CA LYS A 114 1.08 7.41 -9.82
C LYS A 114 1.14 7.21 -8.31
N GLU A 115 1.56 8.23 -7.56
CA GLU A 115 1.63 8.19 -6.10
C GLU A 115 0.25 8.04 -5.47
N HIS A 116 -0.75 8.74 -6.04
CA HIS A 116 -2.13 8.60 -5.60
C HIS A 116 -2.69 7.19 -5.87
N ILE A 117 -2.38 6.59 -7.02
CA ILE A 117 -2.77 5.20 -7.33
C ILE A 117 -2.18 4.24 -6.29
N ALA A 118 -0.89 4.40 -5.95
CA ALA A 118 -0.23 3.58 -4.93
C ALA A 118 -0.86 3.76 -3.54
N PHE A 119 -1.15 4.99 -3.16
CA PHE A 119 -1.84 5.32 -1.91
C PHE A 119 -3.25 4.74 -1.86
N CYS A 120 -4.05 4.96 -2.90
CA CYS A 120 -5.42 4.46 -3.00
C CYS A 120 -5.45 2.92 -2.91
N PHE A 121 -4.54 2.25 -3.60
CA PHE A 121 -4.41 0.80 -3.51
C PHE A 121 -4.10 0.34 -2.09
N THR A 122 -3.20 1.02 -1.39
CA THR A 122 -2.87 0.74 0.01
C THR A 122 -4.11 0.84 0.89
N CYS A 123 -4.88 1.92 0.79
CA CYS A 123 -6.11 2.11 1.59
C CYS A 123 -7.17 1.04 1.29
N ILE A 124 -7.46 0.81 0.01
CA ILE A 124 -8.50 -0.15 -0.39
C ILE A 124 -8.09 -1.58 -0.02
N SER A 125 -6.82 -1.95 -0.15
CA SER A 125 -6.33 -3.28 0.20
C SER A 125 -6.54 -3.64 1.68
N LYS A 126 -6.66 -2.64 2.56
CA LYS A 126 -7.00 -2.83 3.98
C LYS A 126 -8.41 -3.40 4.20
N SER A 127 -9.28 -3.39 3.19
CA SER A 127 -10.60 -4.04 3.23
C SER A 127 -10.57 -5.54 2.93
N LEU A 128 -9.45 -6.05 2.39
CA LEU A 128 -9.28 -7.47 2.14
C LEU A 128 -9.07 -8.25 3.44
N PRO A 129 -9.41 -9.53 3.51
CA PRO A 129 -8.84 -10.45 4.50
C PRO A 129 -7.31 -10.34 4.52
N LEU A 130 -6.72 -10.45 5.70
CA LEU A 130 -5.29 -10.16 5.90
C LEU A 130 -4.40 -11.04 5.00
N GLU A 131 -4.70 -12.32 4.89
CA GLU A 131 -3.93 -13.26 4.08
C GLU A 131 -3.97 -12.91 2.58
N GLN A 132 -5.12 -12.43 2.09
CA GLN A 132 -5.25 -11.96 0.71
C GLN A 132 -4.42 -10.70 0.47
N GLN A 133 -4.47 -9.75 1.40
CA GLN A 133 -3.66 -8.53 1.34
C GLN A 133 -2.17 -8.85 1.31
N LEU A 134 -1.70 -9.71 2.24
CA LEU A 134 -0.31 -10.13 2.31
C LEU A 134 0.14 -10.82 1.00
N CYS A 135 -0.64 -11.78 0.50
CA CYS A 135 -0.33 -12.48 -0.75
C CYS A 135 -0.21 -11.53 -1.94
N ILE A 136 -1.15 -10.58 -2.09
CA ILE A 136 -1.12 -9.62 -3.18
C ILE A 136 0.16 -8.77 -3.12
N PHE A 137 0.47 -8.18 -1.98
CA PHE A 137 1.68 -7.35 -1.89
C PHE A 137 2.94 -8.19 -2.12
N LEU A 138 3.08 -9.34 -1.48
CA LEU A 138 4.25 -10.20 -1.64
C LEU A 138 4.45 -10.62 -3.10
N LYS A 139 3.37 -11.01 -3.79
CA LYS A 139 3.44 -11.47 -5.17
C LYS A 139 3.61 -10.33 -6.16
N GLU A 140 2.71 -9.34 -6.10
CA GLU A 140 2.52 -8.38 -7.17
C GLU A 140 3.45 -7.17 -7.03
N VAL A 141 3.83 -6.80 -5.81
CA VAL A 141 4.70 -5.63 -5.56
C VAL A 141 6.13 -6.03 -5.25
N TYR A 142 6.33 -7.02 -4.37
CA TYR A 142 7.67 -7.45 -3.95
C TYR A 142 8.21 -8.66 -4.73
N GLU A 143 7.43 -9.18 -5.69
CA GLU A 143 7.79 -10.15 -6.71
C GLU A 143 8.27 -11.51 -6.18
N PHE A 144 7.83 -11.90 -4.98
CA PHE A 144 8.11 -13.23 -4.45
C PHE A 144 7.45 -14.33 -5.31
N LYS A 145 8.15 -15.45 -5.46
CA LYS A 145 7.58 -16.65 -6.07
C LYS A 145 6.51 -17.25 -5.14
N VAL A 146 5.56 -17.98 -5.72
CA VAL A 146 4.51 -18.66 -4.92
C VAL A 146 5.11 -19.56 -3.85
N SER A 147 6.19 -20.31 -4.17
CA SER A 147 6.93 -21.14 -3.21
C SER A 147 7.54 -20.34 -2.06
N GLU A 148 8.05 -19.15 -2.31
CA GLU A 148 8.57 -18.27 -1.25
C GLU A 148 7.44 -17.73 -0.37
N ILE A 149 6.30 -17.37 -0.97
CA ILE A 149 5.11 -16.92 -0.23
C ILE A 149 4.56 -18.03 0.67
N THR A 150 4.61 -19.31 0.24
CA THR A 150 4.24 -20.43 1.11
C THR A 150 5.10 -20.49 2.37
N THR A 151 6.40 -20.24 2.22
CA THR A 151 7.35 -20.16 3.33
C THR A 151 7.07 -18.94 4.22
N ILE A 152 6.93 -17.74 3.61
CA ILE A 152 6.71 -16.49 4.33
C ILE A 152 5.43 -16.55 5.18
N LEU A 153 4.34 -17.09 4.63
CA LEU A 153 3.03 -17.09 5.29
C LEU A 153 2.74 -18.39 6.05
N ASN A 154 3.66 -19.38 5.99
CA ASN A 154 3.48 -20.72 6.55
C ASN A 154 2.14 -21.34 6.13
N THR A 155 1.92 -21.46 4.83
CA THR A 155 0.69 -21.98 4.24
C THR A 155 0.98 -22.85 3.02
N THR A 156 -0.05 -23.39 2.37
CA THR A 156 0.11 -24.25 1.19
C THR A 156 0.09 -23.45 -0.11
N GLU A 157 0.66 -23.99 -1.17
CA GLU A 157 0.62 -23.38 -2.51
C GLU A 157 -0.81 -23.19 -3.01
N ALA A 158 -1.70 -24.16 -2.72
CA ALA A 158 -3.11 -24.07 -3.07
C ALA A 158 -3.77 -22.85 -2.39
N MET A 159 -3.48 -22.62 -1.11
CA MET A 159 -4.01 -21.48 -0.38
C MET A 159 -3.44 -20.16 -0.88
N VAL A 160 -2.14 -20.08 -1.21
CA VAL A 160 -1.55 -18.88 -1.81
C VAL A 160 -2.24 -18.54 -3.13
N LYS A 161 -2.41 -19.53 -4.02
CA LYS A 161 -3.14 -19.34 -5.29
C LYS A 161 -4.59 -18.91 -5.09
N TYR A 162 -5.28 -19.49 -4.12
CA TYR A 162 -6.64 -19.08 -3.74
C TYR A 162 -6.69 -17.65 -3.24
N TYR A 163 -5.79 -17.23 -2.34
CA TYR A 163 -5.74 -15.86 -1.82
C TYR A 163 -5.39 -14.84 -2.90
N LEU A 164 -4.47 -15.17 -3.80
CA LEU A 164 -4.13 -14.33 -4.94
C LEU A 164 -5.34 -14.15 -5.87
N HIS A 165 -5.98 -15.22 -6.26
CA HIS A 165 -7.14 -15.18 -7.16
C HIS A 165 -8.28 -14.36 -6.55
N THR A 166 -8.71 -14.69 -5.33
CA THR A 166 -9.85 -14.02 -4.68
C THR A 166 -9.54 -12.56 -4.35
N GLY A 167 -8.32 -12.27 -3.89
CA GLY A 167 -7.88 -10.91 -3.59
C GLY A 167 -7.78 -10.04 -4.85
N ARG A 168 -7.18 -10.54 -5.95
CA ARG A 168 -7.13 -9.83 -7.25
C ARG A 168 -8.54 -9.51 -7.74
N THR A 169 -9.42 -10.53 -7.81
CA THR A 169 -10.81 -10.34 -8.25
C THR A 169 -11.52 -9.27 -7.44
N LYS A 170 -11.39 -9.29 -6.11
CA LYS A 170 -12.01 -8.27 -5.27
C LYS A 170 -11.45 -6.87 -5.55
N MET A 171 -10.13 -6.71 -5.65
CA MET A 171 -9.50 -5.43 -5.94
C MET A 171 -9.89 -4.89 -7.32
N ILE A 172 -9.92 -5.74 -8.35
CA ILE A 172 -10.36 -5.38 -9.70
C ILE A 172 -11.78 -4.83 -9.66
N ASN A 173 -12.72 -5.53 -9.01
CA ASN A 173 -14.12 -5.12 -8.92
C ASN A 173 -14.28 -3.79 -8.17
N VAL A 174 -13.54 -3.58 -7.08
CA VAL A 174 -13.60 -2.32 -6.33
C VAL A 174 -13.08 -1.16 -7.16
N PHE A 175 -11.98 -1.35 -7.88
CA PHE A 175 -11.43 -0.30 -8.73
C PHE A 175 -12.30 0.00 -9.94
N GLU A 176 -12.92 -1.01 -10.55
CA GLU A 176 -13.83 -0.82 -11.67
C GLU A 176 -15.02 0.07 -11.30
N GLY A 177 -15.63 -0.16 -10.14
CA GLY A 177 -16.78 0.60 -9.68
C GLY A 177 -16.45 1.99 -9.13
N ARG A 178 -15.18 2.27 -8.78
CA ARG A 178 -14.84 3.46 -7.98
C ARG A 178 -13.80 4.37 -8.60
N CYS A 179 -12.91 3.87 -9.44
CA CYS A 179 -11.80 4.65 -9.95
C CYS A 179 -12.22 5.52 -11.13
N ALA A 180 -12.30 6.84 -10.93
CA ALA A 180 -12.66 7.79 -11.98
C ALA A 180 -11.68 7.85 -13.15
N LEU A 181 -10.45 7.34 -13.01
CA LEU A 181 -9.50 7.16 -14.11
C LEU A 181 -9.92 6.05 -15.06
N ILE A 182 -10.70 5.08 -14.58
CA ILE A 182 -11.15 3.92 -15.34
C ILE A 182 -12.60 4.08 -15.76
N ASN A 183 -13.44 4.47 -14.80
CA ASN A 183 -14.86 4.68 -15.01
C ASN A 183 -15.13 6.17 -14.89
N LYS A 184 -15.48 6.83 -16.01
CA LYS A 184 -15.79 8.28 -16.04
C LYS A 184 -16.91 8.67 -15.07
N GLU A 185 -17.70 7.72 -14.63
CA GLU A 185 -18.81 7.87 -13.68
C GLU A 185 -18.45 7.42 -12.26
N GLY A 186 -17.20 7.00 -12.02
CA GLY A 186 -16.74 6.48 -10.74
C GLY A 186 -16.79 7.53 -9.62
N VAL A 187 -17.07 7.07 -8.40
CA VAL A 187 -17.25 7.91 -7.20
C VAL A 187 -15.96 8.63 -6.79
N CYS A 188 -14.78 8.12 -7.16
CA CYS A 188 -13.50 8.69 -6.80
C CYS A 188 -13.08 9.81 -7.76
N HIS A 189 -13.54 11.02 -7.50
CA HIS A 189 -13.10 12.23 -8.20
C HIS A 189 -11.72 12.74 -7.73
N GLN A 190 -11.06 12.05 -6.78
CA GLN A 190 -9.82 12.54 -6.16
C GLN A 190 -8.70 12.76 -7.17
N CYS A 191 -8.59 11.91 -8.18
CA CYS A 191 -7.56 12.07 -9.21
C CYS A 191 -7.79 13.28 -10.12
N SER A 192 -9.03 13.72 -10.30
CA SER A 192 -9.36 14.87 -11.18
C SER A 192 -9.55 16.17 -10.41
N GLU A 193 -10.26 16.15 -9.29
CA GLU A 193 -10.56 17.36 -8.50
C GLU A 193 -9.38 17.78 -7.62
N LEU A 194 -8.72 16.84 -6.95
CA LEU A 194 -7.54 17.16 -6.16
C LEU A 194 -6.40 17.69 -7.04
N ASN A 195 -6.23 17.17 -8.24
CA ASN A 195 -5.24 17.68 -9.17
C ASN A 195 -5.59 19.09 -9.66
N GLY A 196 -6.86 19.39 -9.93
CA GLY A 196 -7.29 20.75 -10.30
C GLY A 196 -7.08 21.77 -9.18
N ILE A 197 -7.32 21.37 -7.92
CA ILE A 197 -7.14 22.21 -6.74
C ILE A 197 -5.67 22.28 -6.34
N PHE A 198 -4.99 21.13 -6.34
CA PHE A 198 -3.66 21.01 -5.78
C PHE A 198 -2.53 21.21 -6.81
N ASN A 199 -2.78 21.12 -8.10
CA ASN A 199 -1.75 21.38 -9.10
C ASN A 199 -2.31 21.80 -10.46
N PRO A 200 -2.69 23.08 -10.62
CA PRO A 200 -3.22 23.60 -11.88
C PRO A 200 -2.22 23.51 -13.06
N LYS A 201 -0.91 23.33 -12.79
CA LYS A 201 0.11 23.18 -13.82
C LYS A 201 0.22 21.74 -14.36
N GLN A 202 -0.36 20.75 -13.67
CA GLN A 202 -0.30 19.33 -14.09
C GLN A 202 -1.40 18.93 -15.08
N LYS A 203 -2.28 19.81 -15.48
CA LYS A 203 -3.38 19.47 -16.37
C LYS A 203 -2.91 18.79 -17.68
N ALA A 204 -1.77 19.22 -18.21
CA ALA A 204 -1.19 18.62 -19.42
C ALA A 204 -0.56 17.23 -19.13
N GLN A 205 0.10 17.03 -17.99
CA GLN A 205 0.64 15.71 -17.60
C GLN A 205 -0.48 14.75 -17.20
N GLU A 206 -1.54 15.27 -16.60
CA GLU A 206 -2.75 14.53 -16.27
C GLU A 206 -3.46 14.01 -17.52
N GLU A 207 -3.53 14.82 -18.57
CA GLU A 207 -4.11 14.40 -19.85
C GLU A 207 -3.28 13.30 -20.53
N VAL A 208 -1.95 13.37 -20.49
CA VAL A 208 -1.08 12.33 -21.05
C VAL A 208 -1.23 11.02 -20.29
N MET A 209 -1.25 11.05 -18.97
CA MET A 209 -1.42 9.85 -18.15
C MET A 209 -2.86 9.31 -18.18
N LYS A 210 -3.87 10.18 -18.24
CA LYS A 210 -5.26 9.79 -18.48
C LYS A 210 -5.41 9.12 -19.84
N ILE A 211 -4.69 9.58 -20.84
CA ILE A 211 -4.71 8.98 -22.18
C ILE A 211 -4.21 7.55 -22.12
N GLU A 212 -3.08 7.29 -21.48
CA GLU A 212 -2.49 5.93 -21.42
C GLU A 212 -3.37 4.96 -20.63
N MET A 213 -3.76 5.31 -19.40
CA MET A 213 -4.63 4.46 -18.58
C MET A 213 -6.08 4.41 -19.10
N ALA A 214 -6.61 5.49 -19.67
CA ALA A 214 -7.96 5.52 -20.22
C ALA A 214 -8.04 4.75 -21.54
N GLN A 215 -7.02 4.79 -22.40
CA GLN A 215 -6.94 3.97 -23.59
C GLN A 215 -6.89 2.48 -23.27
N GLU A 216 -6.17 2.09 -22.20
CA GLU A 216 -6.17 0.72 -21.75
C GLU A 216 -7.51 0.32 -21.10
N ALA A 217 -8.17 1.23 -20.39
CA ALA A 217 -9.52 1.01 -19.85
C ALA A 217 -10.58 0.83 -20.95
N GLU A 218 -10.46 1.57 -22.07
CA GLU A 218 -11.36 1.44 -23.21
C GLU A 218 -11.22 0.06 -23.91
N LYS A 219 -10.08 -0.62 -23.78
CA LYS A 219 -9.90 -2.00 -24.27
C LYS A 219 -10.65 -3.05 -23.45
N GLY A 220 -11.18 -2.68 -22.27
CA GLY A 220 -12.01 -3.55 -21.44
C GLY A 220 -11.26 -4.67 -20.72
N ASP A 221 -9.93 -4.70 -20.77
CA ASP A 221 -9.12 -5.70 -20.08
C ASP A 221 -8.82 -5.27 -18.63
N LYS A 222 -9.67 -5.74 -17.71
CA LYS A 222 -9.59 -5.43 -16.28
C LYS A 222 -8.34 -6.01 -15.61
N GLU A 223 -7.88 -7.16 -16.05
CA GLU A 223 -6.66 -7.80 -15.56
C GLU A 223 -5.45 -6.97 -15.95
N HIS A 224 -5.38 -6.52 -17.19
CA HIS A 224 -4.32 -5.64 -17.66
C HIS A 224 -4.27 -4.32 -16.87
N LEU A 225 -5.43 -3.72 -16.57
CA LEU A 225 -5.51 -2.52 -15.72
C LEU A 225 -5.02 -2.76 -14.29
N PHE A 226 -5.27 -3.96 -13.74
CA PHE A 226 -4.72 -4.34 -12.46
C PHE A 226 -3.19 -4.45 -12.53
N ASP A 227 -2.66 -5.09 -13.56
CA ASP A 227 -1.21 -5.25 -13.75
C ASP A 227 -0.48 -3.92 -13.95
N LEU A 228 -1.09 -2.96 -14.67
CA LEU A 228 -0.57 -1.58 -14.76
C LEU A 228 -0.49 -0.89 -13.39
N ARG A 229 -1.50 -1.08 -12.53
CA ARG A 229 -1.43 -0.56 -11.15
C ARG A 229 -0.31 -1.20 -10.36
N MET A 230 -0.11 -2.51 -10.51
CA MET A 230 0.98 -3.20 -9.83
C MET A 230 2.35 -2.70 -10.30
N ALA A 231 2.51 -2.44 -11.59
CA ALA A 231 3.71 -1.81 -12.12
C ALA A 231 3.99 -0.44 -11.47
N ILE A 232 2.96 0.39 -11.34
CA ILE A 232 3.07 1.69 -10.63
C ILE A 232 3.47 1.48 -9.17
N LEU A 233 2.87 0.52 -8.47
CA LEU A 233 3.20 0.27 -7.05
C LEU A 233 4.65 -0.19 -6.85
N ARG A 234 5.24 -0.90 -7.82
CA ARG A 234 6.65 -1.30 -7.78
C ARG A 234 7.59 -0.10 -7.92
N GLU A 235 7.23 0.89 -8.73
CA GLU A 235 8.02 2.10 -8.95
C GLU A 235 7.96 3.07 -7.77
N ILE A 236 6.87 3.08 -7.00
CA ILE A 236 6.63 4.05 -5.94
C ILE A 236 7.09 3.50 -4.59
N ASP A 237 8.16 4.08 -4.04
CA ASP A 237 8.51 3.92 -2.63
C ASP A 237 7.73 4.97 -1.81
N PRO A 238 6.81 4.55 -0.92
CA PRO A 238 5.97 5.49 -0.17
C PRO A 238 6.75 6.41 0.78
N PHE A 239 8.03 6.11 1.06
CA PHE A 239 8.89 6.95 1.89
C PHE A 239 9.81 7.88 1.09
N LYS A 240 10.02 7.60 -0.20
CA LYS A 240 11.00 8.32 -1.03
C LYS A 240 10.39 9.00 -2.25
N SER A 241 9.09 8.84 -2.45
CA SER A 241 8.39 9.48 -3.56
C SER A 241 8.29 10.99 -3.37
N LYS A 242 8.07 11.75 -4.44
CA LYS A 242 8.05 13.22 -4.41
C LYS A 242 6.96 13.78 -3.50
N ALA A 243 5.80 13.14 -3.45
CA ALA A 243 4.69 13.52 -2.59
C ALA A 243 4.59 12.66 -1.33
N SER A 244 5.66 11.97 -0.92
CA SER A 244 5.64 11.02 0.22
C SER A 244 5.09 11.66 1.49
N GLU A 245 5.52 12.86 1.85
CA GLU A 245 5.05 13.56 3.05
C GLU A 245 3.53 13.79 3.03
N LEU A 246 3.00 14.25 1.90
CA LEU A 246 1.55 14.47 1.73
C LEU A 246 0.79 13.14 1.76
N GLN A 247 1.30 12.10 1.11
CA GLN A 247 0.68 10.78 1.10
C GLN A 247 0.67 10.13 2.49
N LEU A 248 1.76 10.25 3.23
CA LEU A 248 1.86 9.74 4.59
C LEU A 248 0.92 10.49 5.55
N HIS A 249 0.80 11.83 5.40
CA HIS A 249 -0.16 12.64 6.16
C HIS A 249 -1.61 12.18 5.88
N HIS A 250 -1.97 11.97 4.62
CA HIS A 250 -3.29 11.44 4.25
C HIS A 250 -3.51 10.02 4.78
N LEU A 251 -2.50 9.16 4.72
CA LEU A 251 -2.62 7.78 5.18
C LEU A 251 -2.87 7.71 6.69
N GLU A 252 -2.14 8.50 7.47
CA GLU A 252 -2.29 8.61 8.91
C GLU A 252 -3.69 9.15 9.29
N HIS A 253 -4.15 10.19 8.61
CA HIS A 253 -5.51 10.71 8.80
C HIS A 253 -6.57 9.64 8.52
N ASN A 254 -6.41 8.91 7.40
CA ASN A 254 -7.36 7.86 7.03
C ASN A 254 -7.35 6.71 8.06
N ARG A 255 -6.18 6.36 8.59
CA ARG A 255 -6.04 5.36 9.64
C ARG A 255 -6.80 5.76 10.90
N GLN A 256 -6.52 6.96 11.44
CA GLN A 256 -7.19 7.48 12.64
C GLN A 256 -8.70 7.56 12.45
N LEU A 257 -9.16 7.99 11.27
CA LEU A 257 -10.57 8.05 10.96
C LEU A 257 -11.22 6.67 10.94
N MET A 258 -10.56 5.68 10.34
CA MET A 258 -11.08 4.31 10.25
C MET A 258 -11.10 3.63 11.60
N ASP A 259 -10.09 3.81 12.43
CA ASP A 259 -10.05 3.29 13.80
C ASP A 259 -11.25 3.82 14.59
N ASN A 260 -11.48 5.13 14.58
CA ASN A 260 -12.62 5.78 15.23
C ASN A 260 -13.99 5.34 14.65
N TYR A 261 -14.08 5.15 13.34
CA TYR A 261 -15.31 4.70 12.66
C TYR A 261 -15.67 3.27 13.07
N LEU A 262 -14.69 2.38 13.08
CA LEU A 262 -14.86 0.98 13.42
C LEU A 262 -15.18 0.75 14.89
N GLU A 263 -14.65 1.58 15.79
CA GLU A 263 -15.04 1.58 17.21
C GLU A 263 -16.51 1.92 17.40
N LYS A 264 -17.00 2.98 16.72
CA LYS A 264 -18.39 3.44 16.84
C LYS A 264 -19.41 2.47 16.21
N THR A 265 -19.02 1.71 15.19
CA THR A 265 -19.91 0.74 14.51
C THR A 265 -19.92 -0.62 15.18
N SER A 266 -19.21 -0.79 16.29
CA SER A 266 -19.09 -2.06 17.03
C SER A 266 -20.00 -2.14 18.25
N ILE A 267 -20.82 -1.11 18.46
CA ILE A 267 -21.87 -1.05 19.49
C ILE A 267 -23.20 -1.40 18.85
#